data_312e8627c678ef00300d3a81cb30b404
#
_entry.id   312e8627c678ef00300d3a81cb30b404
#
_cell.length_a   1.000
_cell.length_b   1.000
_cell.length_c   1.000
_cell.angle_alpha   90.00
_cell.angle_beta   90.00
_cell.angle_gamma   90.00
#
_symmetry.space_group_name_H-M   'P 1'
#
loop_
_entity.id
_entity.type
_entity.pdbx_description
1 polymer ?
#
loop_
_entity_poly.entity_id
_entity_poly.type
_entity_poly.pdbx_seq_one_letter_code
_entity_poly.pdbx_strand_id
1 'polypeptide(L)'
;AYYNMLSMVILMAVPYLCISFLLQTKDDFRFVIPYVEFSRELKGGRPLILDSHALIDGRIAELVETRVIDSQMFVPDFVLEDLQRIADSGDKVRRGRGRRGLDVLARIQQFPHAEIRIYDTKHGKRPLSTSTSHDQMLIEVAKGVSGRIITNDVNLNKAAGVQQIDVINLNDVANALKPKFIPGEHVRIQLIKEGESFGQGVGYLDDGT
;
A
#
# COMPACT_ATOMS: atom_id res chain seq x y z
N ALA A 1 61.59 18.19 -38.17
CA ALA A 1 60.60 17.31 -38.82
C ALA A 1 60.17 16.17 -37.86
N TYR A 2 61.08 15.47 -37.19
CA TYR A 2 60.76 14.32 -36.31
C TYR A 2 59.89 14.67 -35.07
N TYR A 3 60.19 15.78 -34.38
CA TYR A 3 59.43 16.27 -33.24
C TYR A 3 57.97 16.62 -33.60
N ASN A 4 57.72 17.23 -34.73
CA ASN A 4 56.39 17.59 -35.18
C ASN A 4 55.57 16.34 -35.54
N MET A 5 56.18 15.32 -36.11
CA MET A 5 55.55 14.03 -36.42
C MET A 5 55.18 13.28 -35.14
N LEU A 6 56.10 13.26 -34.17
CA LEU A 6 55.86 12.61 -32.86
C LEU A 6 54.77 13.30 -32.07
N SER A 7 54.77 14.66 -32.07
CA SER A 7 53.73 15.48 -31.44
C SER A 7 52.34 15.23 -32.03
N MET A 8 52.24 15.07 -33.33
CA MET A 8 51.00 14.83 -34.05
C MET A 8 50.43 13.43 -33.74
N VAL A 9 51.30 12.42 -33.60
CA VAL A 9 50.92 11.07 -33.21
C VAL A 9 50.39 11.03 -31.74
N ILE A 10 51.09 11.72 -30.84
CA ILE A 10 50.67 11.81 -29.42
C ILE A 10 49.33 12.56 -29.31
N LEU A 11 49.15 13.66 -30.07
CA LEU A 11 47.91 14.44 -30.05
C LEU A 11 46.68 13.63 -30.52
N MET A 12 46.87 12.66 -31.41
CA MET A 12 45.78 11.74 -31.81
C MET A 12 45.62 10.52 -30.88
N ALA A 13 46.73 9.97 -30.41
CA ALA A 13 46.70 8.73 -29.60
C ALA A 13 46.11 8.98 -28.22
N VAL A 14 46.43 10.10 -27.55
CA VAL A 14 45.95 10.39 -26.20
C VAL A 14 44.43 10.54 -26.12
N PRO A 15 43.74 11.36 -26.96
CA PRO A 15 42.31 11.45 -26.96
C PRO A 15 41.61 10.14 -27.31
N TYR A 16 42.17 9.38 -28.27
CA TYR A 16 41.64 8.07 -28.63
C TYR A 16 41.66 7.08 -27.44
N LEU A 17 42.77 6.99 -26.72
CA LEU A 17 42.91 6.16 -25.54
C LEU A 17 41.96 6.60 -24.42
N CYS A 18 41.82 7.91 -24.18
CA CYS A 18 40.90 8.45 -23.19
C CYS A 18 39.43 8.10 -23.50
N ILE A 19 39.02 8.29 -24.77
CA ILE A 19 37.66 7.98 -25.21
C ILE A 19 37.41 6.47 -25.14
N SER A 20 38.37 5.66 -25.60
CA SER A 20 38.29 4.20 -25.57
C SER A 20 38.17 3.68 -24.10
N PHE A 21 38.97 4.25 -23.22
CA PHE A 21 38.92 3.92 -21.78
C PHE A 21 37.58 4.31 -21.16
N LEU A 22 37.04 5.51 -21.45
CA LEU A 22 35.73 5.95 -20.97
C LEU A 22 34.60 5.07 -21.51
N LEU A 23 34.67 4.66 -22.79
CA LEU A 23 33.66 3.80 -23.39
C LEU A 23 33.71 2.36 -22.84
N GLN A 24 34.88 1.86 -22.54
CA GLN A 24 35.06 0.52 -21.97
C GLN A 24 34.67 0.45 -20.50
N THR A 25 34.84 1.54 -19.77
CA THR A 25 34.57 1.63 -18.33
C THR A 25 33.16 2.15 -18.01
N LYS A 26 32.38 2.59 -19.00
CA LYS A 26 31.01 3.14 -18.80
C LYS A 26 30.07 2.15 -18.11
N ASP A 27 30.26 0.85 -18.34
CA ASP A 27 29.40 -0.20 -17.77
C ASP A 27 29.85 -0.64 -16.36
N ASP A 28 31.14 -0.40 -16.01
CA ASP A 28 31.71 -0.69 -14.70
C ASP A 28 31.59 0.47 -13.71
N PHE A 29 31.57 1.71 -14.22
CA PHE A 29 31.27 2.88 -13.40
C PHE A 29 29.74 3.04 -13.23
N ARG A 30 29.13 2.23 -12.42
CA ARG A 30 27.97 2.66 -11.68
C ARG A 30 28.46 3.73 -10.69
N PHE A 31 28.33 5.00 -11.09
CA PHE A 31 28.38 6.08 -10.14
C PHE A 31 27.20 5.86 -9.16
N VAL A 32 27.41 5.04 -8.19
CA VAL A 32 26.63 5.09 -6.96
C VAL A 32 27.06 6.37 -6.29
N ILE A 33 26.37 7.48 -6.61
CA ILE A 33 26.46 8.69 -5.81
C ILE A 33 25.87 8.26 -4.44
N PRO A 34 26.68 8.06 -3.38
CA PRO A 34 26.18 7.43 -2.15
C PRO A 34 25.22 8.33 -1.36
N TYR A 35 24.82 9.49 -1.91
CA TYR A 35 23.99 10.50 -1.24
C TYR A 35 22.84 11.06 -2.07
N VAL A 36 22.59 10.56 -3.26
CA VAL A 36 21.36 10.84 -3.97
C VAL A 36 20.61 9.52 -4.09
N GLU A 37 20.07 9.04 -2.99
CA GLU A 37 18.79 8.37 -3.09
C GLU A 37 17.89 9.43 -3.73
N PHE A 38 17.73 9.35 -5.06
CA PHE A 38 16.52 9.88 -5.65
C PHE A 38 15.41 9.05 -5.01
N SER A 39 14.94 9.48 -3.86
CA SER A 39 13.56 9.27 -3.51
C SER A 39 12.84 9.72 -4.76
N ARG A 40 12.39 8.80 -5.61
CA ARG A 40 11.28 9.10 -6.51
C ARG A 40 10.32 9.79 -5.56
N GLU A 41 10.16 11.09 -5.70
CA GLU A 41 9.03 11.77 -5.14
C GLU A 41 7.85 10.98 -5.68
N LEU A 42 7.37 10.07 -4.84
CA LEU A 42 6.17 9.33 -5.11
C LEU A 42 5.12 10.42 -5.26
N LYS A 43 4.68 10.66 -6.50
CA LYS A 43 3.51 11.48 -6.76
C LYS A 43 2.38 10.85 -5.95
N GLY A 44 1.97 11.53 -4.88
CA GLY A 44 1.05 10.93 -3.92
C GLY A 44 1.79 10.53 -2.65
N GLY A 45 1.20 10.73 -1.50
CA GLY A 45 1.77 10.54 -0.17
C GLY A 45 2.50 9.21 0.08
N ARG A 46 2.78 8.90 1.34
CA ARG A 46 3.45 7.64 1.74
C ARG A 46 2.69 6.43 1.19
N PRO A 47 3.37 5.40 0.65
CA PRO A 47 2.72 4.23 0.08
C PRO A 47 1.86 3.50 1.13
N LEU A 48 0.81 2.86 0.67
CA LEU A 48 -0.16 2.16 1.50
C LEU A 48 -0.01 0.65 1.28
N ILE A 49 0.09 -0.10 2.35
CA ILE A 49 0.14 -1.56 2.33
C ILE A 49 -1.23 -2.09 2.74
N LEU A 50 -1.85 -2.84 1.86
CA LEU A 50 -3.18 -3.41 2.08
C LEU A 50 -3.09 -4.76 2.77
N ASP A 51 -3.83 -4.89 3.87
CA ASP A 51 -4.05 -6.17 4.56
C ASP A 51 -5.25 -6.92 3.97
N SER A 52 -5.29 -8.24 4.15
CA SER A 52 -6.41 -9.10 3.74
C SER A 52 -7.74 -8.67 4.36
N HIS A 53 -7.73 -8.24 5.64
CA HIS A 53 -8.93 -7.77 6.34
C HIS A 53 -9.53 -6.51 5.69
N ALA A 54 -8.70 -5.58 5.25
CA ALA A 54 -9.15 -4.37 4.56
C ALA A 54 -9.76 -4.68 3.18
N LEU A 55 -9.18 -5.64 2.46
CA LEU A 55 -9.70 -6.10 1.17
C LEU A 55 -11.03 -6.86 1.33
N ILE A 56 -11.13 -7.76 2.32
CA ILE A 56 -12.37 -8.49 2.62
C ILE A 56 -13.50 -7.55 3.05
N ASP A 57 -13.20 -6.50 3.80
CA ASP A 57 -14.17 -5.48 4.22
C ASP A 57 -14.75 -4.74 3.00
N GLY A 58 -13.92 -4.34 2.06
CA GLY A 58 -14.29 -3.77 0.78
C GLY A 58 -14.43 -2.25 0.75
N ARG A 59 -14.56 -1.56 1.88
CA ARG A 59 -14.67 -0.08 1.95
C ARG A 59 -13.48 0.64 1.35
N ILE A 60 -12.33 -0.02 1.29
CA ILE A 60 -11.14 0.53 0.65
C ILE A 60 -11.37 0.87 -0.82
N ALA A 61 -12.14 0.07 -1.56
CA ALA A 61 -12.45 0.34 -2.96
C ALA A 61 -13.26 1.64 -3.13
N GLU A 62 -14.19 1.92 -2.21
CA GLU A 62 -15.00 3.14 -2.22
C GLU A 62 -14.13 4.38 -1.92
N LEU A 63 -13.20 4.27 -0.96
CA LEU A 63 -12.26 5.34 -0.65
C LEU A 63 -11.30 5.65 -1.81
N VAL A 64 -10.92 4.64 -2.57
CA VAL A 64 -10.11 4.82 -3.79
C VAL A 64 -10.95 5.43 -4.91
N GLU A 65 -12.18 4.96 -5.12
CA GLU A 65 -13.11 5.46 -6.14
C GLU A 65 -13.41 6.96 -5.96
N THR A 66 -13.61 7.39 -4.70
CA THR A 66 -13.83 8.80 -4.35
C THR A 66 -12.56 9.65 -4.37
N ARG A 67 -11.40 9.07 -4.69
CA ARG A 67 -10.09 9.73 -4.70
C ARG A 67 -9.65 10.32 -3.35
N VAL A 68 -10.24 9.87 -2.26
CA VAL A 68 -9.74 10.18 -0.91
C VAL A 68 -8.37 9.54 -0.69
N ILE A 69 -8.15 8.40 -1.34
CA ILE A 69 -6.86 7.71 -1.40
C ILE A 69 -6.34 7.78 -2.84
N ASP A 70 -5.26 8.53 -3.03
CA ASP A 70 -4.54 8.68 -4.31
C ASP A 70 -3.06 8.22 -4.22
N SER A 71 -2.68 7.68 -3.07
CA SER A 71 -1.34 7.16 -2.83
C SER A 71 -1.14 5.80 -3.51
N GLN A 72 0.12 5.49 -3.85
CA GLN A 72 0.48 4.17 -4.34
C GLN A 72 0.14 3.08 -3.31
N MET A 73 -0.49 2.01 -3.77
CA MET A 73 -0.92 0.88 -2.93
C MET A 73 -0.11 -0.37 -3.26
N PHE A 74 0.29 -1.08 -2.23
CA PHE A 74 0.96 -2.37 -2.33
C PHE A 74 0.13 -3.46 -1.68
N VAL A 75 -0.02 -4.57 -2.40
CA VAL A 75 -0.57 -5.81 -1.87
C VAL A 75 0.58 -6.82 -1.81
N PRO A 76 1.06 -7.19 -0.62
CA PRO A 76 2.07 -8.23 -0.51
C PRO A 76 1.58 -9.57 -1.08
N ASP A 77 2.48 -10.35 -1.67
CA ASP A 77 2.19 -11.66 -2.26
C ASP A 77 1.54 -12.63 -1.26
N PHE A 78 1.99 -12.65 0.00
CA PHE A 78 1.40 -13.49 1.04
C PHE A 78 -0.04 -13.07 1.42
N VAL A 79 -0.41 -11.79 1.27
CA VAL A 79 -1.80 -11.34 1.46
C VAL A 79 -2.69 -11.89 0.35
N LEU A 80 -2.20 -11.93 -0.88
CA LEU A 80 -2.91 -12.54 -2.00
C LEU A 80 -3.06 -14.05 -1.80
N GLU A 81 -1.99 -14.74 -1.37
CA GLU A 81 -2.04 -16.17 -1.02
C GLU A 81 -3.06 -16.46 0.10
N ASP A 82 -3.14 -15.57 1.11
CA ASP A 82 -4.11 -15.69 2.20
C ASP A 82 -5.56 -15.54 1.70
N LEU A 83 -5.83 -14.55 0.85
CA LEU A 83 -7.15 -14.38 0.24
C LEU A 83 -7.55 -15.60 -0.61
N GLN A 84 -6.64 -16.16 -1.39
CA GLN A 84 -6.87 -17.36 -2.18
C GLN A 84 -7.18 -18.57 -1.28
N ARG A 85 -6.38 -18.78 -0.23
CA ARG A 85 -6.61 -19.85 0.74
C ARG A 85 -7.97 -19.73 1.43
N ILE A 86 -8.41 -18.50 1.76
CA ILE A 86 -9.74 -18.25 2.32
C ILE A 86 -10.83 -18.52 1.27
N ALA A 87 -10.61 -18.15 0.01
CA ALA A 87 -11.53 -18.37 -1.11
C ALA A 87 -11.70 -19.85 -1.48
N ASP A 88 -10.69 -20.68 -1.18
CA ASP A 88 -10.72 -22.13 -1.40
C ASP A 88 -11.21 -22.92 -0.16
N SER A 89 -11.59 -22.22 0.92
CA SER A 89 -12.09 -22.85 2.14
C SER A 89 -13.35 -23.70 1.89
N GLY A 90 -13.44 -24.84 2.56
CA GLY A 90 -14.65 -25.68 2.57
C GLY A 90 -15.86 -24.99 3.18
N ASP A 91 -15.65 -24.08 4.12
CA ASP A 91 -16.72 -23.27 4.73
C ASP A 91 -17.24 -22.23 3.75
N LYS A 92 -18.57 -22.24 3.51
CA LYS A 92 -19.24 -21.33 2.59
C LYS A 92 -19.07 -19.85 2.95
N VAL A 93 -19.10 -19.51 4.26
CA VAL A 93 -18.96 -18.12 4.73
C VAL A 93 -17.53 -17.63 4.52
N ARG A 94 -16.54 -18.42 4.95
CA ARG A 94 -15.12 -18.09 4.74
C ARG A 94 -14.79 -17.96 3.25
N ARG A 95 -15.24 -18.91 2.45
CA ARG A 95 -15.06 -18.88 0.99
C ARG A 95 -15.64 -17.60 0.37
N GLY A 96 -16.85 -17.19 0.76
CA GLY A 96 -17.47 -15.94 0.31
C GLY A 96 -16.64 -14.72 0.67
N ARG A 97 -16.06 -14.68 1.89
CA ARG A 97 -15.17 -13.60 2.33
C ARG A 97 -13.90 -13.51 1.48
N GLY A 98 -13.23 -14.63 1.23
CA GLY A 98 -12.02 -14.66 0.39
C GLY A 98 -12.30 -14.18 -1.04
N ARG A 99 -13.38 -14.67 -1.68
CA ARG A 99 -13.81 -14.21 -3.01
C ARG A 99 -14.09 -12.73 -3.04
N ARG A 100 -14.82 -12.21 -2.05
CA ARG A 100 -15.07 -10.77 -1.93
C ARG A 100 -13.76 -9.96 -1.89
N GLY A 101 -12.76 -10.40 -1.13
CA GLY A 101 -11.47 -9.71 -1.09
C GLY A 101 -10.76 -9.67 -2.45
N LEU A 102 -10.81 -10.78 -3.20
CA LEU A 102 -10.26 -10.84 -4.57
C LEU A 102 -11.04 -9.96 -5.55
N ASP A 103 -12.38 -9.93 -5.44
CA ASP A 103 -13.24 -9.08 -6.28
C ASP A 103 -12.98 -7.59 -6.01
N VAL A 104 -12.79 -7.22 -4.75
CA VAL A 104 -12.43 -5.85 -4.33
C VAL A 104 -11.08 -5.45 -4.92
N LEU A 105 -10.09 -6.33 -4.84
CA LEU A 105 -8.79 -6.08 -5.45
C LEU A 105 -8.89 -5.87 -6.97
N ALA A 106 -9.63 -6.74 -7.66
CA ALA A 106 -9.87 -6.63 -9.10
C ALA A 106 -10.60 -5.32 -9.47
N ARG A 107 -11.57 -4.88 -8.63
CA ARG A 107 -12.26 -3.60 -8.79
C ARG A 107 -11.30 -2.41 -8.69
N ILE A 108 -10.43 -2.40 -7.67
CA ILE A 108 -9.45 -1.31 -7.49
C ILE A 108 -8.50 -1.23 -8.69
N GLN A 109 -8.06 -2.37 -9.24
CA GLN A 109 -7.19 -2.42 -10.42
C GLN A 109 -7.82 -1.82 -11.68
N GLN A 110 -9.15 -1.75 -11.75
CA GLN A 110 -9.87 -1.16 -12.88
C GLN A 110 -9.95 0.36 -12.82
N PHE A 111 -9.66 1.00 -11.67
CA PHE A 111 -9.70 2.44 -11.57
C PHE A 111 -8.46 3.08 -12.24
N PRO A 112 -8.63 3.96 -13.24
CA PRO A 112 -7.50 4.54 -14.00
C PRO A 112 -6.56 5.39 -13.15
N HIS A 113 -7.03 5.89 -12.01
CA HIS A 113 -6.28 6.73 -11.08
C HIS A 113 -5.64 5.95 -9.93
N ALA A 114 -5.99 4.67 -9.77
CA ALA A 114 -5.45 3.84 -8.70
C ALA A 114 -4.12 3.21 -9.12
N GLU A 115 -3.07 3.50 -8.38
CA GLU A 115 -1.78 2.84 -8.57
C GLU A 115 -1.64 1.72 -7.54
N ILE A 116 -2.03 0.49 -7.93
CA ILE A 116 -1.92 -0.69 -7.09
C ILE A 116 -0.92 -1.68 -7.71
N ARG A 117 -0.01 -2.21 -6.89
CA ARG A 117 1.00 -3.18 -7.30
C ARG A 117 1.10 -4.33 -6.32
N ILE A 118 1.38 -5.52 -6.84
CA ILE A 118 1.74 -6.65 -6.00
C ILE A 118 3.19 -6.47 -5.56
N TYR A 119 3.43 -6.58 -4.26
CA TYR A 119 4.76 -6.50 -3.66
C TYR A 119 5.30 -7.91 -3.44
N ASP A 120 6.35 -8.27 -4.20
CA ASP A 120 7.02 -9.56 -4.07
C ASP A 120 7.94 -9.54 -2.85
N THR A 121 7.58 -10.33 -1.83
CA THR A 121 8.37 -10.45 -0.59
C THR A 121 9.47 -11.49 -0.69
N LYS A 122 9.41 -12.40 -1.67
CA LYS A 122 10.39 -13.50 -1.84
C LYS A 122 11.65 -13.02 -2.54
N HIS A 123 11.53 -12.08 -3.48
CA HIS A 123 12.64 -11.50 -4.25
C HIS A 123 13.06 -10.12 -3.76
N GLY A 124 12.51 -9.64 -2.66
CA GLY A 124 12.86 -8.36 -2.04
C GLY A 124 14.29 -8.34 -1.50
N LYS A 125 14.85 -7.13 -1.26
CA LYS A 125 16.20 -6.92 -0.71
C LYS A 125 16.44 -7.57 0.66
N ARG A 126 15.37 -7.98 1.35
CA ARG A 126 15.38 -8.78 2.60
C ARG A 126 14.30 -9.84 2.48
N PRO A 127 14.67 -11.11 2.20
CA PRO A 127 13.70 -12.20 2.26
C PRO A 127 13.18 -12.32 3.69
N LEU A 128 11.85 -12.30 3.82
CA LEU A 128 11.18 -12.50 5.10
C LEU A 128 11.37 -13.96 5.55
N SER A 129 11.63 -14.17 6.83
CA SER A 129 11.77 -15.54 7.35
C SER A 129 10.42 -16.26 7.30
N THR A 130 10.40 -17.49 6.82
CA THR A 130 9.21 -18.33 6.67
C THR A 130 8.49 -18.67 7.99
N SER A 131 9.07 -18.34 9.14
CA SER A 131 8.51 -18.57 10.46
C SER A 131 7.82 -17.35 11.08
N THR A 132 7.76 -16.24 10.34
CA THR A 132 7.22 -14.96 10.83
C THR A 132 5.70 -14.92 10.64
N SER A 133 4.94 -14.37 11.61
CA SER A 133 3.50 -14.18 11.47
C SER A 133 3.19 -13.19 10.35
N HIS A 134 1.99 -13.30 9.73
CA HIS A 134 1.56 -12.39 8.66
C HIS A 134 1.59 -10.92 9.12
N ASP A 135 1.19 -10.64 10.36
CA ASP A 135 1.22 -9.30 10.96
C ASP A 135 2.63 -8.72 10.98
N GLN A 136 3.59 -9.54 11.37
CA GLN A 136 4.99 -9.13 11.40
C GLN A 136 5.54 -8.89 10.00
N MET A 137 5.16 -9.72 9.04
CA MET A 137 5.55 -9.53 7.63
C MET A 137 4.98 -8.22 7.06
N LEU A 138 3.70 -7.88 7.38
CA LEU A 138 3.10 -6.60 6.99
C LEU A 138 3.88 -5.41 7.57
N ILE A 139 4.25 -5.48 8.85
CA ILE A 139 5.02 -4.44 9.52
C ILE A 139 6.42 -4.29 8.87
N GLU A 140 7.09 -5.39 8.55
CA GLU A 140 8.40 -5.35 7.90
C GLU A 140 8.34 -4.78 6.49
N VAL A 141 7.32 -5.14 5.71
CA VAL A 141 7.07 -4.52 4.39
C VAL A 141 6.84 -3.02 4.55
N ALA A 142 5.99 -2.60 5.51
CA ALA A 142 5.72 -1.20 5.77
C ALA A 142 6.98 -0.40 6.13
N LYS A 143 7.86 -0.97 6.96
CA LYS A 143 9.18 -0.39 7.27
C LYS A 143 10.05 -0.29 6.02
N GLY A 144 10.08 -1.34 5.22
CA GLY A 144 10.94 -1.41 4.04
C GLY A 144 10.62 -0.36 2.98
N VAL A 145 9.34 -0.01 2.82
CA VAL A 145 8.86 1.00 1.86
C VAL A 145 8.53 2.35 2.51
N SER A 146 8.79 2.52 3.81
CA SER A 146 8.40 3.71 4.60
C SER A 146 6.92 4.04 4.44
N GLY A 147 6.09 3.00 4.35
CA GLY A 147 4.67 3.07 4.07
C GLY A 147 3.79 3.08 5.32
N ARG A 148 2.47 3.07 5.10
CA ARG A 148 1.42 2.93 6.12
C ARG A 148 0.61 1.67 5.84
N ILE A 149 0.11 1.03 6.88
CA ILE A 149 -0.73 -0.17 6.73
C ILE A 149 -2.20 0.25 6.74
N ILE A 150 -3.02 -0.38 5.88
CA ILE A 150 -4.47 -0.27 5.93
C ILE A 150 -5.03 -1.61 6.41
N THR A 151 -5.71 -1.61 7.55
CA THR A 151 -6.32 -2.80 8.13
C THR A 151 -7.53 -2.46 8.97
N ASN A 152 -8.36 -3.47 9.25
CA ASN A 152 -9.42 -3.42 10.27
C ASN A 152 -9.07 -4.26 11.50
N ASP A 153 -7.92 -4.96 11.48
CA ASP A 153 -7.50 -5.79 12.61
C ASP A 153 -6.93 -4.92 13.74
N VAL A 154 -7.56 -5.02 14.90
CA VAL A 154 -7.17 -4.29 16.12
C VAL A 154 -5.81 -4.77 16.64
N ASN A 155 -5.49 -6.06 16.49
CA ASN A 155 -4.23 -6.62 16.99
C ASN A 155 -3.07 -6.14 16.13
N LEU A 156 -3.20 -6.18 14.80
CA LEU A 156 -2.21 -5.62 13.88
C LEU A 156 -2.03 -4.11 14.11
N ASN A 157 -3.12 -3.36 14.33
CA ASN A 157 -3.04 -1.93 14.63
C ASN A 157 -2.19 -1.65 15.89
N LYS A 158 -2.43 -2.41 16.98
CA LYS A 158 -1.62 -2.29 18.22
C LYS A 158 -0.17 -2.68 18.01
N ALA A 159 0.09 -3.80 17.33
CA ALA A 159 1.44 -4.30 17.06
C ALA A 159 2.25 -3.32 16.19
N ALA A 160 1.63 -2.74 15.17
CA ALA A 160 2.23 -1.73 14.31
C ALA A 160 2.52 -0.42 15.07
N GLY A 161 1.59 0.02 15.93
CA GLY A 161 1.76 1.21 16.77
C GLY A 161 2.96 1.11 17.71
N VAL A 162 3.19 -0.04 18.35
CA VAL A 162 4.38 -0.30 19.19
C VAL A 162 5.68 -0.16 18.37
N GLN A 163 5.63 -0.50 17.08
CA GLN A 163 6.78 -0.42 16.17
C GLN A 163 6.84 0.91 15.39
N GLN A 164 6.05 1.91 15.80
CA GLN A 164 6.00 3.25 15.20
C GLN A 164 5.62 3.24 13.70
N ILE A 165 4.81 2.29 13.30
CA ILE A 165 4.24 2.23 11.95
C ILE A 165 2.85 2.83 11.98
N ASP A 166 2.60 3.79 11.09
CA ASP A 166 1.28 4.39 10.95
C ASP A 166 0.30 3.40 10.34
N VAL A 167 -0.87 3.31 10.95
CA VAL A 167 -1.97 2.45 10.51
C VAL A 167 -3.20 3.30 10.20
N ILE A 168 -3.83 3.02 9.07
CA ILE A 168 -5.15 3.53 8.73
C ILE A 168 -6.16 2.42 9.04
N ASN A 169 -6.91 2.59 10.12
CA ASN A 169 -8.00 1.68 10.45
C ASN A 169 -9.30 2.15 9.77
N LEU A 170 -9.86 1.31 8.88
CA LEU A 170 -11.07 1.67 8.14
C LEU A 170 -12.29 1.87 9.04
N ASN A 171 -12.32 1.25 10.22
CA ASN A 171 -13.39 1.49 11.20
C ASN A 171 -13.28 2.88 11.81
N ASP A 172 -12.06 3.35 12.10
CA ASP A 172 -11.84 4.70 12.63
C ASP A 172 -12.18 5.75 11.59
N VAL A 173 -11.82 5.50 10.32
CA VAL A 173 -12.22 6.35 9.19
C VAL A 173 -13.75 6.43 9.09
N ALA A 174 -14.44 5.28 9.10
CA ALA A 174 -15.91 5.25 9.05
C ALA A 174 -16.55 5.98 10.22
N ASN A 175 -16.02 5.80 11.44
CA ASN A 175 -16.51 6.48 12.62
C ASN A 175 -16.26 7.99 12.57
N ALA A 176 -15.16 8.44 12.01
CA ALA A 176 -14.85 9.86 11.84
C ALA A 176 -15.78 10.56 10.83
N LEU A 177 -16.27 9.81 9.84
CA LEU A 177 -17.19 10.31 8.80
C LEU A 177 -18.66 10.27 9.21
N LYS A 178 -19.00 9.64 10.35
CA LYS A 178 -20.38 9.64 10.85
C LYS A 178 -20.86 11.06 11.13
N PRO A 179 -22.11 11.39 10.76
CA PRO A 179 -22.72 12.67 11.10
C PRO A 179 -22.67 12.88 12.63
N LYS A 180 -22.21 14.06 13.04
CA LYS A 180 -22.25 14.47 14.45
C LYS A 180 -23.41 15.41 14.64
N PHE A 181 -24.43 14.97 15.38
CA PHE A 181 -25.59 15.80 15.70
C PHE A 181 -25.26 16.77 16.83
N ILE A 182 -25.74 18.00 16.70
CA ILE A 182 -25.58 19.04 17.71
C ILE A 182 -26.83 19.02 18.60
N PRO A 183 -26.69 19.13 19.94
CA PRO A 183 -27.85 19.24 20.83
C PRO A 183 -28.81 20.34 20.39
N GLY A 184 -30.09 19.97 20.20
CA GLY A 184 -31.12 20.87 19.70
C GLY A 184 -31.37 20.82 18.18
N GLU A 185 -30.62 20.04 17.45
CA GLU A 185 -30.87 19.79 16.02
C GLU A 185 -32.09 18.88 15.84
N HIS A 186 -32.95 19.23 14.86
CA HIS A 186 -34.09 18.37 14.52
C HIS A 186 -33.68 17.30 13.54
N VAL A 187 -33.69 16.03 13.98
CA VAL A 187 -33.33 14.87 13.18
C VAL A 187 -34.59 14.07 12.85
N ARG A 188 -34.77 13.73 11.57
CA ARG A 188 -35.84 12.82 11.14
C ARG A 188 -35.35 11.39 11.19
N ILE A 189 -36.01 10.54 11.98
CA ILE A 189 -35.65 9.13 12.14
C ILE A 189 -36.87 8.28 11.82
N GLN A 190 -36.71 7.28 11.00
CA GLN A 190 -37.73 6.27 10.76
C GLN A 190 -37.61 5.19 11.81
N LEU A 191 -38.57 5.10 12.73
CA LEU A 191 -38.62 4.05 13.75
C LEU A 191 -39.02 2.70 13.11
N ILE A 192 -38.25 1.66 13.34
CA ILE A 192 -38.47 0.34 12.75
C ILE A 192 -38.96 -0.68 13.80
N LYS A 193 -38.50 -0.58 15.05
CA LYS A 193 -38.93 -1.46 16.13
C LYS A 193 -38.84 -0.77 17.47
N GLU A 194 -39.56 -1.33 18.46
CA GLU A 194 -39.44 -0.92 19.85
C GLU A 194 -38.04 -1.22 20.41
N GLY A 195 -37.53 -0.35 21.26
CA GLY A 195 -36.29 -0.53 21.98
C GLY A 195 -36.45 -1.48 23.19
N GLU A 196 -35.35 -1.70 23.93
CA GLU A 196 -35.32 -2.59 25.09
C GLU A 196 -36.06 -2.03 26.31
N SER A 197 -36.28 -0.73 26.40
CA SER A 197 -36.95 -0.04 27.49
C SER A 197 -38.22 0.66 27.01
N PHE A 198 -39.20 0.80 27.90
CA PHE A 198 -40.46 1.50 27.59
C PHE A 198 -40.19 2.92 27.13
N GLY A 199 -40.78 3.27 25.99
CA GLY A 199 -40.62 4.61 25.38
C GLY A 199 -39.33 4.77 24.49
N GLN A 200 -38.55 3.71 24.31
CA GLN A 200 -37.43 3.70 23.38
C GLN A 200 -37.83 3.05 22.06
N GLY A 201 -37.32 3.62 20.97
CA GLY A 201 -37.45 3.04 19.63
C GLY A 201 -36.10 2.92 18.96
N VAL A 202 -35.95 1.92 18.10
CA VAL A 202 -34.79 1.77 17.23
C VAL A 202 -35.18 2.24 15.84
N GLY A 203 -34.46 3.19 15.34
CA GLY A 203 -34.66 3.75 14.00
C GLY A 203 -33.35 3.98 13.28
N TYR A 204 -33.44 4.20 12.00
CA TYR A 204 -32.30 4.57 11.16
C TYR A 204 -32.51 5.98 10.58
N LEU A 205 -31.41 6.66 10.38
CA LEU A 205 -31.36 7.89 9.62
C LEU A 205 -31.51 7.60 8.11
N ASP A 206 -31.78 8.62 7.32
CA ASP A 206 -31.93 8.49 5.86
C ASP A 206 -30.65 7.96 5.17
N ASP A 207 -29.49 8.10 5.81
CA ASP A 207 -28.19 7.55 5.38
C ASP A 207 -27.93 6.09 5.83
N GLY A 208 -28.88 5.47 6.56
CA GLY A 208 -28.77 4.11 7.05
C GLY A 208 -27.98 3.94 8.34
N THR A 209 -27.58 5.02 9.00
CA THR A 209 -26.83 4.98 10.28
C THR A 209 -27.75 4.75 11.47
#